data_9cca7360564bc5b8bbaedca7a26dd0a9
#
_entry.id   9cca7360564bc5b8bbaedca7a26dd0a9
#
_cell.length_a   1.000
_cell.length_b   1.000
_cell.length_c   1.000
_cell.angle_alpha   90.00
_cell.angle_beta   90.00
_cell.angle_gamma   90.00
#
_symmetry.space_group_name_H-M   'P 1'
#
loop_
_entity.id
_entity.type
_entity.pdbx_description
1 polymer ?
#
loop_
_entity_poly.entity_id
_entity_poly.type
_entity_poly.pdbx_seq_one_letter_code
_entity_poly.pdbx_strand_id
1 'polypeptide(L)'
;MKKIILISMLATAVFTANAQDTKPYEEKMSQIEAQFKKLEADYQAFGKKDPSTLAEAEKAKISEIIAKADSLGSAQKNAVLEIAKKFKDTKFPAKYIAQVMYDVEYDELKDLCDPKTGYYNEPEMAKPKQLFESYKLRQPGSMYKDLTMEDLNGKQVKLSQWVGKGKYVLVDFWASWCGPCRKEMPNVVEAYKRFKDKGLEIIGVSFDSKKLQWSAAVEKLGMTWPQMSDLKGWESAAAAVYGIRSIPSNILIDPQGKIVAMDLRENKLQEVLAEKLK
;
A
#
# COMPACT_ATOMS: atom_id res chain seq x y z
N MET A 1 48.56 -35.88 49.26
CA MET A 1 48.51 -34.87 48.19
C MET A 1 47.24 -35.17 47.33
N LYS A 2 46.10 -34.56 47.61
CA LYS A 2 44.90 -34.65 46.82
C LYS A 2 44.61 -33.24 46.26
N LYS A 3 44.77 -33.06 44.95
CA LYS A 3 44.35 -31.86 44.24
C LYS A 3 42.85 -31.96 43.99
N ILE A 4 42.09 -31.06 44.61
CA ILE A 4 40.65 -30.83 44.32
C ILE A 4 40.58 -29.90 43.15
N ILE A 5 40.06 -30.35 42.05
CA ILE A 5 39.72 -29.58 40.88
C ILE A 5 38.35 -28.95 41.14
N LEU A 6 38.33 -27.64 41.33
CA LEU A 6 37.09 -26.83 41.32
C LEU A 6 36.73 -26.60 39.87
N ILE A 7 35.73 -27.35 39.37
CA ILE A 7 35.07 -27.01 38.10
C ILE A 7 33.97 -26.00 38.42
N SER A 8 34.21 -24.77 38.02
CA SER A 8 33.27 -23.68 38.12
C SER A 8 32.04 -23.97 37.22
N MET A 9 30.87 -24.19 37.82
CA MET A 9 29.59 -24.05 37.18
C MET A 9 29.33 -22.54 36.90
N LEU A 10 29.60 -22.13 35.69
CA LEU A 10 29.17 -20.82 35.16
C LEU A 10 28.66 -21.03 33.76
N ALA A 11 27.44 -21.51 33.63
CA ALA A 11 26.65 -21.38 32.40
C ALA A 11 25.22 -21.92 32.63
N THR A 12 24.34 -21.13 33.24
CA THR A 12 22.87 -21.25 33.05
C THR A 12 22.15 -20.08 33.73
N ALA A 13 22.34 -18.89 33.22
CA ALA A 13 21.56 -17.74 33.68
C ALA A 13 21.32 -16.70 32.56
N VAL A 14 21.03 -17.15 31.33
CA VAL A 14 20.75 -16.19 30.23
C VAL A 14 19.41 -16.48 29.50
N PHE A 15 18.67 -17.51 29.85
CA PHE A 15 17.50 -17.91 29.03
C PHE A 15 16.12 -17.78 29.68
N THR A 16 15.97 -17.12 30.83
CA THR A 16 14.63 -16.97 31.45
C THR A 16 14.11 -15.54 31.57
N ALA A 17 14.83 -14.53 31.07
CA ALA A 17 14.42 -13.14 31.23
C ALA A 17 13.37 -12.65 30.19
N ASN A 18 13.18 -13.37 29.07
CA ASN A 18 12.38 -12.84 27.96
C ASN A 18 10.88 -13.24 27.97
N ALA A 19 10.46 -14.26 28.65
CA ALA A 19 9.05 -14.68 28.64
C ALA A 19 8.13 -13.79 29.50
N GLN A 20 8.66 -13.17 30.53
CA GLN A 20 7.89 -12.27 31.41
C GLN A 20 7.65 -10.87 30.83
N ASP A 21 8.41 -10.44 29.83
CA ASP A 21 8.38 -9.06 29.32
C ASP A 21 7.37 -8.88 28.16
N THR A 22 6.84 -9.95 27.57
CA THR A 22 5.86 -9.87 26.45
C THR A 22 4.42 -9.64 26.91
N LYS A 23 4.07 -10.03 28.13
CA LYS A 23 2.69 -9.98 28.65
C LYS A 23 2.00 -8.61 28.56
N PRO A 24 2.63 -7.49 28.91
CA PRO A 24 1.99 -6.16 28.78
C PRO A 24 1.66 -5.81 27.32
N TYR A 25 2.48 -6.26 26.38
CA TYR A 25 2.25 -6.05 24.95
C TYR A 25 1.14 -6.94 24.42
N GLU A 26 1.05 -8.18 24.87
CA GLU A 26 -0.05 -9.08 24.53
C GLU A 26 -1.37 -8.56 25.05
N GLU A 27 -1.43 -8.07 26.28
CA GLU A 27 -2.61 -7.42 26.87
C GLU A 27 -3.02 -6.18 26.09
N LYS A 28 -2.07 -5.29 25.74
CA LYS A 28 -2.30 -4.10 24.91
C LYS A 28 -2.89 -4.47 23.53
N MET A 29 -2.31 -5.44 22.85
CA MET A 29 -2.80 -5.89 21.53
C MET A 29 -4.20 -6.52 21.63
N SER A 30 -4.47 -7.31 22.66
CA SER A 30 -5.78 -7.89 22.92
C SER A 30 -6.85 -6.81 23.18
N GLN A 31 -6.51 -5.76 23.91
CA GLN A 31 -7.42 -4.63 24.15
C GLN A 31 -7.73 -3.87 22.86
N ILE A 32 -6.74 -3.66 22.00
CA ILE A 32 -6.92 -3.04 20.67
C ILE A 32 -7.85 -3.90 19.81
N GLU A 33 -7.64 -5.21 19.76
CA GLU A 33 -8.48 -6.14 19.01
C GLU A 33 -9.93 -6.14 19.51
N ALA A 34 -10.13 -6.12 20.81
CA ALA A 34 -11.47 -6.04 21.41
C ALA A 34 -12.19 -4.74 21.04
N GLN A 35 -11.47 -3.61 20.98
CA GLN A 35 -12.03 -2.33 20.55
C GLN A 35 -12.41 -2.34 19.06
N PHE A 36 -11.59 -2.94 18.18
CA PHE A 36 -11.96 -3.09 16.77
C PHE A 36 -13.22 -3.93 16.60
N LYS A 37 -13.34 -5.06 17.28
CA LYS A 37 -14.55 -5.90 17.23
C LYS A 37 -15.80 -5.13 17.66
N LYS A 38 -15.67 -4.26 18.66
CA LYS A 38 -16.77 -3.39 19.09
C LYS A 38 -17.14 -2.36 18.02
N LEU A 39 -16.16 -1.66 17.44
CA LEU A 39 -16.40 -0.69 16.38
C LEU A 39 -17.01 -1.34 15.14
N GLU A 40 -16.58 -2.55 14.78
CA GLU A 40 -17.17 -3.33 13.70
C GLU A 40 -18.64 -3.67 13.96
N ALA A 41 -18.96 -4.14 15.18
CA ALA A 41 -20.34 -4.42 15.57
C ALA A 41 -21.20 -3.15 15.55
N ASP A 42 -20.68 -2.02 16.04
CA ASP A 42 -21.37 -0.72 16.03
C ASP A 42 -21.62 -0.26 14.58
N TYR A 43 -20.67 -0.46 13.68
CA TYR A 43 -20.83 -0.14 12.25
C TYR A 43 -21.86 -1.05 11.56
N GLN A 44 -21.80 -2.35 11.82
CA GLN A 44 -22.74 -3.32 11.25
C GLN A 44 -24.19 -3.10 11.70
N ALA A 45 -24.42 -2.47 12.84
CA ALA A 45 -25.75 -2.10 13.31
C ALA A 45 -26.49 -1.14 12.36
N PHE A 46 -25.78 -0.41 11.47
CA PHE A 46 -26.40 0.42 10.43
C PHE A 46 -26.88 -0.42 9.23
N GLY A 47 -26.51 -1.71 9.15
CA GLY A 47 -26.93 -2.62 8.09
C GLY A 47 -26.32 -2.26 6.72
N LYS A 48 -26.85 -2.89 5.68
CA LYS A 48 -26.47 -2.62 4.26
C LYS A 48 -27.33 -1.51 3.64
N LYS A 49 -27.61 -0.44 4.40
CA LYS A 49 -28.37 0.70 3.87
C LYS A 49 -27.55 1.41 2.79
N ASP A 50 -28.24 1.87 1.74
CA ASP A 50 -27.60 2.76 0.77
C ASP A 50 -27.15 4.05 1.49
N PRO A 51 -25.89 4.47 1.38
CA PRO A 51 -25.39 5.68 2.00
C PRO A 51 -26.20 6.94 1.68
N SER A 52 -26.84 6.99 0.52
CA SER A 52 -27.71 8.11 0.11
C SER A 52 -29.01 8.19 0.90
N THR A 53 -29.45 7.09 1.52
CA THR A 53 -30.70 6.99 2.29
C THR A 53 -30.51 7.19 3.78
N LEU A 54 -29.27 7.35 4.27
CA LEU A 54 -28.97 7.54 5.67
C LEU A 54 -29.38 8.93 6.16
N ALA A 55 -30.02 8.99 7.33
CA ALA A 55 -30.27 10.26 8.02
C ALA A 55 -28.95 10.94 8.43
N GLU A 56 -28.93 12.26 8.56
CA GLU A 56 -27.72 13.01 8.92
C GLU A 56 -27.14 12.57 10.27
N ALA A 57 -27.95 12.20 11.24
CA ALA A 57 -27.51 11.65 12.52
C ALA A 57 -26.82 10.28 12.37
N GLU A 58 -27.26 9.44 11.42
CA GLU A 58 -26.63 8.15 11.12
C GLU A 58 -25.28 8.35 10.41
N LYS A 59 -25.22 9.29 9.45
CA LYS A 59 -23.94 9.68 8.78
C LYS A 59 -22.94 10.21 9.78
N ALA A 60 -23.35 11.07 10.71
CA ALA A 60 -22.48 11.60 11.76
C ALA A 60 -21.92 10.47 12.65
N LYS A 61 -22.76 9.52 13.06
CA LYS A 61 -22.35 8.36 13.85
C LYS A 61 -21.38 7.44 13.11
N ILE A 62 -21.62 7.18 11.83
CA ILE A 62 -20.70 6.41 10.97
C ILE A 62 -19.35 7.12 10.87
N SER A 63 -19.35 8.44 10.66
CA SER A 63 -18.12 9.23 10.61
C SER A 63 -17.34 9.18 11.93
N GLU A 64 -18.03 9.18 13.07
CA GLU A 64 -17.40 9.01 14.39
C GLU A 64 -16.77 7.61 14.55
N ILE A 65 -17.45 6.55 14.11
CA ILE A 65 -16.92 5.18 14.15
C ILE A 65 -15.67 5.07 13.28
N ILE A 66 -15.71 5.63 12.07
CA ILE A 66 -14.55 5.63 11.15
C ILE A 66 -13.37 6.36 11.79
N ALA A 67 -13.58 7.56 12.33
CA ALA A 67 -12.51 8.32 12.99
C ALA A 67 -11.89 7.58 14.19
N LYS A 68 -12.72 6.87 14.97
CA LYS A 68 -12.23 6.01 16.06
C LYS A 68 -11.44 4.81 15.54
N ALA A 69 -11.88 4.18 14.43
CA ALA A 69 -11.17 3.07 13.81
C ALA A 69 -9.81 3.51 13.26
N ASP A 70 -9.72 4.69 12.62
CA ASP A 70 -8.47 5.27 12.12
C ASP A 70 -7.48 5.56 13.26
N SER A 71 -7.98 6.15 14.35
CA SER A 71 -7.17 6.41 15.56
C SER A 71 -6.65 5.11 16.16
N LEU A 72 -7.51 4.09 16.26
CA LEU A 72 -7.16 2.78 16.80
C LEU A 72 -6.17 2.04 15.91
N GLY A 73 -6.31 2.14 14.58
CA GLY A 73 -5.37 1.60 13.60
C GLY A 73 -3.98 2.23 13.75
N SER A 74 -3.93 3.54 13.93
CA SER A 74 -2.67 4.24 14.21
C SER A 74 -2.03 3.79 15.53
N ALA A 75 -2.83 3.57 16.57
CA ALA A 75 -2.35 3.06 17.85
C ALA A 75 -1.83 1.60 17.73
N GLN A 76 -2.52 0.76 16.95
CA GLN A 76 -2.09 -0.61 16.65
C GLN A 76 -0.76 -0.62 15.91
N LYS A 77 -0.64 0.15 14.83
CA LYS A 77 0.61 0.29 14.07
C LYS A 77 1.77 0.67 14.99
N ASN A 78 1.61 1.73 15.78
CA ASN A 78 2.66 2.20 16.67
C ASN A 78 3.05 1.14 17.72
N ALA A 79 2.08 0.41 18.28
CA ALA A 79 2.35 -0.67 19.20
C ALA A 79 3.15 -1.82 18.55
N VAL A 80 2.81 -2.18 17.30
CA VAL A 80 3.53 -3.23 16.57
C VAL A 80 4.96 -2.80 16.21
N LEU A 81 5.17 -1.54 15.81
CA LEU A 81 6.51 -1.01 15.56
C LEU A 81 7.37 -1.00 16.84
N GLU A 82 6.79 -0.65 17.98
CA GLU A 82 7.44 -0.74 19.30
C GLU A 82 7.83 -2.19 19.63
N ILE A 83 6.90 -3.13 19.46
CA ILE A 83 7.11 -4.57 19.67
C ILE A 83 8.24 -5.07 18.78
N ALA A 84 8.22 -4.75 17.48
CA ALA A 84 9.23 -5.18 16.53
C ALA A 84 10.62 -4.65 16.89
N LYS A 85 10.71 -3.40 17.34
CA LYS A 85 11.97 -2.80 17.78
C LYS A 85 12.49 -3.43 19.07
N LYS A 86 11.63 -3.60 20.08
CA LYS A 86 12.03 -4.12 21.41
C LYS A 86 12.42 -5.59 21.38
N PHE A 87 11.69 -6.40 20.59
CA PHE A 87 11.83 -7.84 20.52
C PHE A 87 12.44 -8.33 19.19
N LYS A 88 13.26 -7.48 18.54
CA LYS A 88 13.80 -7.72 17.19
C LYS A 88 14.52 -9.07 17.03
N ASP A 89 15.15 -9.57 18.09
CA ASP A 89 15.94 -10.80 18.07
C ASP A 89 15.13 -12.05 18.44
N THR A 90 13.80 -11.92 18.57
CA THR A 90 12.87 -12.99 18.94
C THR A 90 11.83 -13.24 17.86
N LYS A 91 11.07 -14.31 17.99
CA LYS A 91 9.92 -14.64 17.09
C LYS A 91 8.65 -13.86 17.42
N PHE A 92 8.57 -13.24 18.59
CA PHE A 92 7.35 -12.64 19.14
C PHE A 92 6.67 -11.62 18.23
N PRO A 93 7.38 -10.72 17.51
CA PRO A 93 6.75 -9.72 16.65
C PRO A 93 5.98 -10.28 15.45
N ALA A 94 6.35 -11.45 14.93
CA ALA A 94 5.84 -11.97 13.66
C ALA A 94 4.31 -11.95 13.55
N LYS A 95 3.63 -12.44 14.60
CA LYS A 95 2.16 -12.55 14.65
C LYS A 95 1.43 -11.22 14.57
N TYR A 96 2.10 -10.11 14.90
CA TYR A 96 1.50 -8.77 14.88
C TYR A 96 1.82 -8.00 13.60
N ILE A 97 3.01 -8.22 13.01
CA ILE A 97 3.46 -7.50 11.80
C ILE A 97 2.48 -7.69 10.64
N ALA A 98 1.97 -8.92 10.44
CA ALA A 98 1.00 -9.20 9.39
C ALA A 98 -0.33 -8.41 9.54
N GLN A 99 -0.66 -7.98 10.76
CA GLN A 99 -1.90 -7.22 11.03
C GLN A 99 -1.81 -5.76 10.56
N VAL A 100 -0.61 -5.19 10.53
CA VAL A 100 -0.37 -3.77 10.22
C VAL A 100 0.44 -3.56 8.93
N MET A 101 0.76 -4.63 8.19
CA MET A 101 1.64 -4.55 7.02
C MET A 101 1.12 -3.60 5.93
N TYR A 102 -0.17 -3.26 5.95
CA TYR A 102 -0.80 -2.37 4.98
C TYR A 102 -0.89 -0.91 5.45
N ASP A 103 -0.63 -0.68 6.73
CA ASP A 103 -0.73 0.62 7.38
C ASP A 103 0.65 1.24 7.63
N VAL A 104 1.73 0.48 7.38
CA VAL A 104 3.12 0.93 7.52
C VAL A 104 3.63 1.52 6.20
N GLU A 105 4.49 2.53 6.32
CA GLU A 105 5.20 3.13 5.19
C GLU A 105 6.32 2.22 4.68
N TYR A 106 6.84 2.52 3.48
CA TYR A 106 7.87 1.70 2.85
C TYR A 106 9.11 1.48 3.74
N ASP A 107 9.63 2.53 4.38
CA ASP A 107 10.82 2.40 5.22
C ASP A 107 10.53 1.60 6.51
N GLU A 108 9.34 1.78 7.10
CA GLU A 108 8.89 0.96 8.24
C GLU A 108 8.77 -0.52 7.83
N LEU A 109 8.17 -0.81 6.68
CA LEU A 109 8.04 -2.19 6.17
C LEU A 109 9.40 -2.81 5.85
N LYS A 110 10.33 -2.02 5.33
CA LYS A 110 11.72 -2.44 5.08
C LYS A 110 12.40 -2.88 6.37
N ASP A 111 12.28 -2.09 7.43
CA ASP A 111 12.87 -2.41 8.74
C ASP A 111 12.21 -3.66 9.35
N LEU A 112 10.88 -3.81 9.22
CA LEU A 112 10.14 -4.99 9.64
C LEU A 112 10.53 -6.25 8.84
N CYS A 113 10.99 -6.12 7.62
CA CYS A 113 11.43 -7.21 6.75
C CYS A 113 12.96 -7.36 6.71
N ASP A 114 13.71 -6.85 7.69
CA ASP A 114 15.15 -7.04 7.76
C ASP A 114 15.49 -8.53 8.04
N PRO A 115 16.26 -9.20 7.15
CA PRO A 115 16.65 -10.59 7.33
C PRO A 115 17.43 -10.90 8.63
N LYS A 116 17.95 -9.86 9.28
CA LYS A 116 18.72 -10.00 10.55
C LYS A 116 17.84 -10.14 11.78
N THR A 117 16.51 -9.99 11.63
CA THR A 117 15.58 -10.09 12.77
C THR A 117 15.26 -11.54 13.10
N GLY A 118 15.04 -11.82 14.38
CA GLY A 118 14.69 -13.17 14.87
C GLY A 118 13.35 -13.70 14.37
N TYR A 119 12.48 -12.83 13.90
CA TYR A 119 11.16 -13.17 13.37
C TYR A 119 11.08 -13.28 11.85
N TYR A 120 12.15 -12.93 11.11
CA TYR A 120 12.14 -12.88 9.64
C TYR A 120 11.70 -14.21 8.97
N ASN A 121 12.08 -15.34 9.55
CA ASN A 121 11.79 -16.66 8.99
C ASN A 121 10.49 -17.28 9.51
N GLU A 122 9.73 -16.56 10.34
CA GLU A 122 8.43 -17.06 10.81
C GLU A 122 7.41 -17.09 9.66
N PRO A 123 6.48 -18.07 9.65
CA PRO A 123 5.47 -18.22 8.59
C PRO A 123 4.62 -16.97 8.36
N GLU A 124 4.29 -16.23 9.41
CA GLU A 124 3.50 -15.00 9.39
C GLU A 124 4.17 -13.89 8.58
N MET A 125 5.50 -13.94 8.42
CA MET A 125 6.26 -12.97 7.64
C MET A 125 6.18 -13.19 6.13
N ALA A 126 5.55 -14.28 5.65
CA ALA A 126 5.46 -14.56 4.22
C ALA A 126 4.76 -13.42 3.44
N LYS A 127 3.60 -12.97 3.93
CA LYS A 127 2.85 -11.86 3.30
C LYS A 127 3.53 -10.51 3.45
N PRO A 128 4.03 -10.08 4.64
CA PRO A 128 4.82 -8.85 4.76
C PRO A 128 6.03 -8.81 3.82
N LYS A 129 6.79 -9.89 3.70
CA LYS A 129 7.92 -9.99 2.75
C LYS A 129 7.47 -9.87 1.29
N GLN A 130 6.41 -10.54 0.90
CA GLN A 130 5.86 -10.43 -0.46
C GLN A 130 5.43 -8.98 -0.77
N LEU A 131 4.77 -8.32 0.18
CA LEU A 131 4.38 -6.93 0.04
C LEU A 131 5.61 -6.01 -0.09
N PHE A 132 6.62 -6.22 0.76
CA PHE A 132 7.86 -5.45 0.70
C PHE A 132 8.55 -5.59 -0.67
N GLU A 133 8.67 -6.81 -1.20
CA GLU A 133 9.24 -7.02 -2.54
C GLU A 133 8.42 -6.29 -3.63
N SER A 134 7.09 -6.32 -3.55
CA SER A 134 6.24 -5.57 -4.49
C SER A 134 6.44 -4.05 -4.35
N TYR A 135 6.56 -3.54 -3.12
CA TYR A 135 6.82 -2.12 -2.87
C TYR A 135 8.19 -1.67 -3.40
N LYS A 136 9.20 -2.52 -3.33
CA LYS A 136 10.53 -2.24 -3.91
C LYS A 136 10.44 -1.98 -5.42
N LEU A 137 9.55 -2.71 -6.11
CA LEU A 137 9.42 -2.59 -7.57
C LEU A 137 8.90 -1.22 -8.03
N ARG A 138 8.19 -0.48 -7.16
CA ARG A 138 7.68 0.86 -7.50
C ARG A 138 8.50 2.01 -6.92
N GLN A 139 9.57 1.72 -6.15
CA GLN A 139 10.40 2.78 -5.59
C GLN A 139 11.20 3.52 -6.67
N PRO A 140 11.39 4.85 -6.50
CA PRO A 140 12.31 5.62 -7.33
C PRO A 140 13.68 4.94 -7.40
N GLY A 141 14.21 4.81 -8.62
CA GLY A 141 15.44 4.08 -8.90
C GLY A 141 15.22 2.68 -9.46
N SER A 142 14.05 2.06 -9.27
CA SER A 142 13.72 0.74 -9.81
C SER A 142 13.36 0.81 -11.30
N MET A 143 13.64 -0.26 -12.03
CA MET A 143 13.13 -0.42 -13.41
C MET A 143 11.66 -0.83 -13.37
N TYR A 144 10.86 -0.25 -14.25
CA TYR A 144 9.45 -0.63 -14.37
C TYR A 144 9.29 -2.13 -14.66
N LYS A 145 8.12 -2.66 -14.31
CA LYS A 145 7.71 -4.00 -14.69
C LYS A 145 6.60 -3.92 -15.71
N ASP A 146 6.73 -4.69 -16.79
CA ASP A 146 5.71 -4.69 -17.85
C ASP A 146 4.38 -5.26 -17.35
N LEU A 147 3.29 -4.68 -17.82
CA LEU A 147 1.93 -5.18 -17.61
C LEU A 147 1.33 -5.48 -18.98
N THR A 148 0.62 -6.60 -19.07
CA THR A 148 -0.17 -6.96 -20.26
C THR A 148 -1.65 -7.00 -19.86
N MET A 149 -2.48 -6.17 -20.49
CA MET A 149 -3.90 -6.02 -20.19
C MET A 149 -4.67 -5.69 -21.48
N GLU A 150 -5.97 -5.59 -21.42
CA GLU A 150 -6.80 -5.15 -22.54
C GLU A 150 -7.00 -3.63 -22.53
N ASP A 151 -7.03 -3.03 -23.71
CA ASP A 151 -7.50 -1.66 -23.91
C ASP A 151 -9.05 -1.59 -23.93
N LEU A 152 -9.59 -0.38 -24.12
CA LEU A 152 -11.04 -0.16 -24.20
C LEU A 152 -11.72 -0.92 -25.36
N ASN A 153 -10.96 -1.32 -26.39
CA ASN A 153 -11.45 -2.08 -27.52
C ASN A 153 -11.31 -3.61 -27.35
N GLY A 154 -10.73 -4.06 -26.22
CA GLY A 154 -10.44 -5.48 -25.95
C GLY A 154 -9.17 -6.00 -26.62
N LYS A 155 -8.33 -5.10 -27.14
CA LYS A 155 -7.04 -5.47 -27.72
C LYS A 155 -5.99 -5.59 -26.60
N GLN A 156 -5.21 -6.66 -26.62
CA GLN A 156 -4.08 -6.83 -25.71
C GLN A 156 -3.00 -5.77 -25.97
N VAL A 157 -2.63 -5.05 -24.92
CA VAL A 157 -1.60 -4.01 -24.91
C VAL A 157 -0.62 -4.23 -23.76
N LYS A 158 0.58 -3.66 -23.88
CA LYS A 158 1.64 -3.76 -22.88
C LYS A 158 2.17 -2.37 -22.53
N LEU A 159 2.59 -2.13 -21.31
CA LEU A 159 3.25 -0.88 -20.91
C LEU A 159 4.50 -0.60 -21.76
N SER A 160 5.23 -1.63 -22.18
CA SER A 160 6.41 -1.52 -23.05
C SER A 160 6.13 -0.91 -24.42
N GLN A 161 4.88 -0.77 -24.83
CA GLN A 161 4.52 -0.04 -26.05
C GLN A 161 4.77 1.47 -25.92
N TRP A 162 4.77 2.00 -24.71
CA TRP A 162 4.93 3.42 -24.42
C TRP A 162 6.21 3.73 -23.62
N VAL A 163 6.58 2.85 -22.69
CA VAL A 163 7.78 3.03 -21.86
C VAL A 163 9.05 2.75 -22.66
N GLY A 164 10.11 3.51 -22.42
CA GLY A 164 11.39 3.34 -23.12
C GLY A 164 11.38 3.86 -24.57
N LYS A 165 10.46 4.78 -24.91
CA LYS A 165 10.32 5.38 -26.24
C LYS A 165 10.71 6.86 -26.28
N GLY A 166 11.62 7.28 -25.40
CA GLY A 166 12.10 8.66 -25.34
C GLY A 166 11.18 9.63 -24.60
N LYS A 167 10.09 9.14 -24.01
CA LYS A 167 9.13 9.94 -23.25
C LYS A 167 9.17 9.58 -21.77
N TYR A 168 8.77 10.55 -20.91
CA TYR A 168 8.31 10.24 -19.57
C TYR A 168 6.92 9.62 -19.63
N VAL A 169 6.67 8.58 -18.85
CA VAL A 169 5.38 7.90 -18.80
C VAL A 169 4.83 7.94 -17.37
N LEU A 170 3.69 8.60 -17.17
CA LEU A 170 2.93 8.53 -15.93
C LEU A 170 1.96 7.35 -16.02
N VAL A 171 2.18 6.31 -15.23
CA VAL A 171 1.24 5.21 -15.09
C VAL A 171 0.32 5.54 -13.92
N ASP A 172 -0.96 5.81 -14.23
CA ASP A 172 -1.97 6.24 -13.25
C ASP A 172 -2.91 5.08 -12.91
N PHE A 173 -2.88 4.64 -11.66
CA PHE A 173 -3.73 3.56 -11.14
C PHE A 173 -5.00 4.16 -10.54
N TRP A 174 -6.14 3.83 -11.12
CA TRP A 174 -7.43 4.45 -10.82
C TRP A 174 -8.62 3.51 -10.98
N ALA A 175 -9.85 3.97 -10.67
CA ALA A 175 -11.08 3.28 -11.02
C ALA A 175 -12.25 4.25 -11.15
N SER A 176 -13.27 3.88 -11.91
CA SER A 176 -14.49 4.67 -12.10
C SER A 176 -15.27 4.92 -10.80
N TRP A 177 -15.25 3.97 -9.90
CA TRP A 177 -15.91 4.03 -8.58
C TRP A 177 -15.06 4.76 -7.51
N CYS A 178 -13.80 5.08 -7.80
CA CYS A 178 -12.90 5.75 -6.85
C CYS A 178 -13.20 7.25 -6.79
N GLY A 179 -13.83 7.71 -5.73
CA GLY A 179 -14.17 9.12 -5.51
C GLY A 179 -12.94 10.05 -5.53
N PRO A 180 -11.89 9.78 -4.75
CA PRO A 180 -10.64 10.56 -4.77
C PRO A 180 -9.95 10.59 -6.13
N CYS A 181 -9.95 9.47 -6.89
CA CYS A 181 -9.39 9.44 -8.25
C CYS A 181 -10.13 10.40 -9.18
N ARG A 182 -11.46 10.39 -9.13
CA ARG A 182 -12.31 11.28 -9.94
C ARG A 182 -12.10 12.75 -9.57
N LYS A 183 -11.81 13.05 -8.30
CA LYS A 183 -11.51 14.41 -7.83
C LYS A 183 -10.13 14.88 -8.34
N GLU A 184 -9.15 14.01 -8.40
CA GLU A 184 -7.80 14.30 -8.90
C GLU A 184 -7.73 14.39 -10.43
N MET A 185 -8.61 13.71 -11.15
CA MET A 185 -8.55 13.59 -12.61
C MET A 185 -8.50 14.92 -13.39
N PRO A 186 -9.20 16.00 -13.00
CA PRO A 186 -9.03 17.30 -13.67
C PRO A 186 -7.59 17.80 -13.65
N ASN A 187 -6.86 17.61 -12.56
CA ASN A 187 -5.44 17.97 -12.43
C ASN A 187 -4.55 17.11 -13.36
N VAL A 188 -4.84 15.81 -13.49
CA VAL A 188 -4.12 14.91 -14.40
C VAL A 188 -4.39 15.29 -15.87
N VAL A 189 -5.63 15.66 -16.21
CA VAL A 189 -6.00 16.13 -17.55
C VAL A 189 -5.26 17.44 -17.89
N GLU A 190 -5.17 18.37 -16.94
CA GLU A 190 -4.41 19.60 -17.11
C GLU A 190 -2.91 19.32 -17.31
N ALA A 191 -2.33 18.43 -16.51
CA ALA A 191 -0.94 18.00 -16.66
C ALA A 191 -0.70 17.40 -18.05
N TYR A 192 -1.58 16.54 -18.53
CA TYR A 192 -1.43 15.96 -19.87
C TYR A 192 -1.51 17.02 -20.97
N LYS A 193 -2.48 17.92 -20.93
CA LYS A 193 -2.58 19.02 -21.90
C LYS A 193 -1.32 19.89 -21.94
N ARG A 194 -0.73 20.15 -20.79
CA ARG A 194 0.45 21.02 -20.63
C ARG A 194 1.75 20.37 -21.08
N PHE A 195 1.89 19.06 -20.91
CA PHE A 195 3.18 18.40 -21.03
C PHE A 195 3.26 17.31 -22.12
N LYS A 196 2.15 16.90 -22.77
CA LYS A 196 2.17 15.85 -23.83
C LYS A 196 3.10 16.20 -24.96
N ASP A 197 3.11 17.45 -25.43
CA ASP A 197 3.95 17.92 -26.52
C ASP A 197 5.39 18.19 -26.06
N LYS A 198 5.64 18.13 -24.76
CA LYS A 198 6.97 18.21 -24.13
C LYS A 198 7.55 16.83 -23.77
N GLY A 199 6.90 15.76 -24.19
CA GLY A 199 7.40 14.41 -24.00
C GLY A 199 6.79 13.65 -22.83
N LEU A 200 5.59 14.04 -22.34
CA LEU A 200 4.80 13.25 -21.41
C LEU A 200 3.86 12.30 -22.16
N GLU A 201 3.81 11.06 -21.74
CA GLU A 201 2.68 10.15 -21.99
C GLU A 201 2.03 9.76 -20.68
N ILE A 202 0.72 9.48 -20.70
CA ILE A 202 -0.01 8.93 -19.55
C ILE A 202 -0.61 7.60 -19.96
N ILE A 203 -0.60 6.62 -19.06
CA ILE A 203 -1.29 5.34 -19.23
C ILE A 203 -2.18 5.13 -18.02
N GLY A 204 -3.50 5.09 -18.25
CA GLY A 204 -4.46 4.76 -17.20
C GLY A 204 -4.54 3.25 -17.01
N VAL A 205 -4.29 2.77 -15.79
CA VAL A 205 -4.46 1.36 -15.41
C VAL A 205 -5.66 1.28 -14.48
N SER A 206 -6.77 0.73 -15.01
CA SER A 206 -8.03 0.72 -14.27
C SER A 206 -8.19 -0.52 -13.40
N PHE A 207 -8.67 -0.28 -12.17
CA PHE A 207 -9.08 -1.28 -11.19
C PHE A 207 -10.60 -1.54 -11.23
N ASP A 208 -11.24 -1.26 -12.35
CA ASP A 208 -12.64 -1.61 -12.56
C ASP A 208 -12.81 -3.12 -12.79
N SER A 209 -13.98 -3.64 -12.41
CA SER A 209 -14.41 -5.01 -12.74
C SER A 209 -15.46 -5.06 -13.84
N LYS A 210 -15.92 -3.87 -14.33
CA LYS A 210 -16.97 -3.76 -15.35
C LYS A 210 -16.53 -2.79 -16.44
N LYS A 211 -16.37 -3.31 -17.66
CA LYS A 211 -15.88 -2.54 -18.82
C LYS A 211 -16.75 -1.32 -19.14
N LEU A 212 -18.08 -1.44 -19.05
CA LEU A 212 -19.00 -0.33 -19.34
C LEU A 212 -18.82 0.85 -18.38
N GLN A 213 -18.61 0.57 -17.09
CA GLN A 213 -18.38 1.63 -16.09
C GLN A 213 -17.04 2.32 -16.33
N TRP A 214 -15.99 1.54 -16.61
CA TRP A 214 -14.66 2.04 -16.95
C TRP A 214 -14.72 2.95 -18.19
N SER A 215 -15.26 2.46 -19.33
CA SER A 215 -15.31 3.24 -20.57
C SER A 215 -16.12 4.53 -20.43
N ALA A 216 -17.29 4.47 -19.78
CA ALA A 216 -18.12 5.66 -19.53
C ALA A 216 -17.40 6.69 -18.64
N ALA A 217 -16.62 6.25 -17.66
CA ALA A 217 -15.85 7.16 -16.80
C ALA A 217 -14.67 7.79 -17.55
N VAL A 218 -13.97 7.04 -18.41
CA VAL A 218 -12.89 7.58 -19.27
C VAL A 218 -13.41 8.72 -20.14
N GLU A 219 -14.55 8.52 -20.81
CA GLU A 219 -15.19 9.55 -21.63
C GLU A 219 -15.60 10.76 -20.79
N LYS A 220 -16.36 10.52 -19.71
CA LYS A 220 -16.88 11.58 -18.83
C LYS A 220 -15.79 12.45 -18.20
N LEU A 221 -14.64 11.85 -17.86
CA LEU A 221 -13.52 12.54 -17.21
C LEU A 221 -12.54 13.17 -18.22
N GLY A 222 -12.77 13.01 -19.52
CA GLY A 222 -11.94 13.60 -20.57
C GLY A 222 -10.54 13.01 -20.65
N MET A 223 -10.38 11.73 -20.33
CA MET A 223 -9.10 11.02 -20.38
C MET A 223 -8.78 10.62 -21.82
N THR A 224 -7.90 11.38 -22.49
CA THR A 224 -7.58 11.19 -23.91
C THR A 224 -6.34 10.33 -24.17
N TRP A 225 -5.72 9.82 -23.13
CA TRP A 225 -4.53 8.94 -23.18
C TRP A 225 -4.90 7.47 -23.14
N PRO A 226 -3.97 6.56 -23.54
CA PRO A 226 -4.21 5.11 -23.53
C PRO A 226 -4.67 4.60 -22.15
N GLN A 227 -5.57 3.63 -22.21
CA GLN A 227 -6.16 2.99 -21.04
C GLN A 227 -5.97 1.48 -21.14
N MET A 228 -5.73 0.82 -20.00
CA MET A 228 -5.67 -0.63 -19.92
C MET A 228 -6.26 -1.16 -18.62
N SER A 229 -6.82 -2.37 -18.65
CA SER A 229 -7.38 -3.06 -17.49
C SER A 229 -7.41 -4.58 -17.72
N ASP A 230 -7.31 -5.35 -16.64
CA ASP A 230 -7.64 -6.78 -16.66
C ASP A 230 -9.02 -7.08 -16.07
N LEU A 231 -9.75 -6.04 -15.69
CA LEU A 231 -11.11 -6.06 -15.13
C LEU A 231 -11.25 -6.94 -13.86
N LYS A 232 -10.17 -7.06 -13.09
CA LYS A 232 -10.12 -7.90 -11.88
C LYS A 232 -10.24 -7.11 -10.57
N GLY A 233 -10.53 -5.81 -10.63
CA GLY A 233 -10.59 -4.99 -9.43
C GLY A 233 -9.29 -5.06 -8.62
N TRP A 234 -9.39 -5.30 -7.33
CA TRP A 234 -8.21 -5.43 -6.45
C TRP A 234 -7.37 -6.71 -6.68
N GLU A 235 -7.89 -7.69 -7.44
CA GLU A 235 -7.13 -8.87 -7.87
C GLU A 235 -6.32 -8.62 -9.15
N SER A 236 -6.26 -7.36 -9.60
CA SER A 236 -5.50 -6.96 -10.78
C SER A 236 -4.02 -7.32 -10.66
N ALA A 237 -3.44 -7.76 -11.77
CA ALA A 237 -2.00 -7.99 -11.87
C ALA A 237 -1.18 -6.72 -11.52
N ALA A 238 -1.72 -5.53 -11.78
CA ALA A 238 -1.08 -4.26 -11.40
C ALA A 238 -0.95 -4.12 -9.87
N ALA A 239 -1.98 -4.53 -9.10
CA ALA A 239 -1.93 -4.52 -7.64
C ALA A 239 -0.81 -5.44 -7.11
N ALA A 240 -0.72 -6.66 -7.66
CA ALA A 240 0.28 -7.64 -7.25
C ALA A 240 1.71 -7.19 -7.62
N VAL A 241 1.92 -6.71 -8.86
CA VAL A 241 3.25 -6.34 -9.38
C VAL A 241 3.79 -5.10 -8.69
N TYR A 242 2.98 -4.05 -8.53
CA TYR A 242 3.42 -2.77 -7.98
C TYR A 242 3.05 -2.56 -6.51
N GLY A 243 2.46 -3.54 -5.86
CA GLY A 243 2.03 -3.42 -4.47
C GLY A 243 0.97 -2.33 -4.27
N ILE A 244 0.09 -2.09 -5.26
CA ILE A 244 -0.95 -1.05 -5.16
C ILE A 244 -2.02 -1.50 -4.17
N ARG A 245 -2.23 -0.72 -3.12
CA ARG A 245 -3.16 -1.01 -2.02
C ARG A 245 -4.28 0.00 -1.90
N SER A 246 -4.05 1.18 -2.43
CA SER A 246 -5.02 2.28 -2.47
C SER A 246 -4.89 3.01 -3.79
N ILE A 247 -5.99 3.60 -4.23
CA ILE A 247 -6.06 4.47 -5.39
C ILE A 247 -6.72 5.81 -4.98
N PRO A 248 -6.33 6.92 -5.60
CA PRO A 248 -5.37 7.06 -6.70
C PRO A 248 -3.94 6.74 -6.26
N SER A 249 -3.15 6.16 -7.16
CA SER A 249 -1.71 5.97 -7.03
C SER A 249 -1.09 6.10 -8.41
N ASN A 250 0.17 6.46 -8.51
CA ASN A 250 0.87 6.54 -9.80
C ASN A 250 2.36 6.34 -9.65
N ILE A 251 3.02 6.04 -10.77
CA ILE A 251 4.47 6.06 -10.93
C ILE A 251 4.83 6.88 -12.15
N LEU A 252 5.86 7.71 -12.04
CA LEU A 252 6.46 8.42 -13.16
C LEU A 252 7.73 7.69 -13.59
N ILE A 253 7.77 7.28 -14.86
CA ILE A 253 8.86 6.51 -15.46
C ILE A 253 9.61 7.43 -16.45
N ASP A 254 10.94 7.42 -16.40
CA ASP A 254 11.78 8.19 -17.30
C ASP A 254 11.89 7.54 -18.70
N PRO A 255 12.51 8.24 -19.69
CA PRO A 255 12.71 7.71 -21.03
C PRO A 255 13.51 6.39 -21.11
N GLN A 256 14.25 6.02 -20.07
CA GLN A 256 15.06 4.80 -19.98
C GLN A 256 14.28 3.65 -19.29
N GLY A 257 13.07 3.91 -18.78
CA GLY A 257 12.25 2.90 -18.12
C GLY A 257 12.47 2.83 -16.60
N LYS A 258 13.16 3.80 -16.02
CA LYS A 258 13.40 3.89 -14.58
C LYS A 258 12.30 4.70 -13.90
N ILE A 259 11.76 4.23 -12.81
CA ILE A 259 10.80 4.98 -11.98
C ILE A 259 11.56 6.12 -11.30
N VAL A 260 11.10 7.34 -11.47
CA VAL A 260 11.74 8.55 -10.92
C VAL A 260 10.92 9.23 -9.84
N ALA A 261 9.62 8.96 -9.77
CA ALA A 261 8.72 9.44 -8.73
C ALA A 261 7.49 8.53 -8.62
N MET A 262 6.77 8.64 -7.53
CA MET A 262 5.51 7.92 -7.31
C MET A 262 4.54 8.76 -6.48
N ASP A 263 3.26 8.38 -6.53
CA ASP A 263 2.16 8.94 -5.75
C ASP A 263 2.07 10.49 -5.84
N LEU A 264 2.32 11.00 -7.06
CA LEU A 264 2.25 12.43 -7.38
C LEU A 264 0.79 12.87 -7.47
N ARG A 265 0.42 13.92 -6.71
CA ARG A 265 -0.95 14.46 -6.66
C ARG A 265 -0.93 15.98 -6.57
N GLU A 266 -2.04 16.59 -6.96
CA GLU A 266 -2.27 18.02 -6.82
C GLU A 266 -1.08 18.83 -7.36
N ASN A 267 -0.65 19.86 -6.65
CA ASN A 267 0.48 20.72 -7.06
C ASN A 267 1.77 19.93 -7.27
N LYS A 268 2.00 18.85 -6.48
CA LYS A 268 3.24 18.06 -6.59
C LYS A 268 3.39 17.39 -7.96
N LEU A 269 2.27 16.94 -8.57
CA LEU A 269 2.29 16.41 -9.93
C LEU A 269 2.78 17.47 -10.92
N GLN A 270 2.21 18.67 -10.86
CA GLN A 270 2.56 19.77 -11.76
C GLN A 270 4.02 20.20 -11.60
N GLU A 271 4.50 20.31 -10.36
CA GLU A 271 5.88 20.72 -10.03
C GLU A 271 6.91 19.71 -10.57
N VAL A 272 6.70 18.42 -10.29
CA VAL A 272 7.63 17.37 -10.73
C VAL A 272 7.66 17.28 -12.26
N LEU A 273 6.51 17.34 -12.92
CA LEU A 273 6.46 17.33 -14.38
C LEU A 273 7.13 18.58 -14.98
N ALA A 274 6.94 19.77 -14.39
CA ALA A 274 7.60 20.98 -14.85
C ALA A 274 9.14 20.95 -14.65
N GLU A 275 9.62 20.24 -13.62
CA GLU A 275 11.07 20.03 -13.43
C GLU A 275 11.65 19.08 -14.49
N LYS A 276 10.95 17.99 -14.80
CA LYS A 276 11.45 16.92 -15.70
C LYS A 276 11.23 17.23 -17.18
N LEU A 277 10.23 18.03 -17.53
CA LEU A 277 9.79 18.31 -18.91
C LEU A 277 9.92 19.81 -19.23
N LYS A 278 11.14 20.29 -19.18
CA LYS A 278 11.49 21.70 -19.48
C LYS A 278 11.36 22.03 -20.98
#